data_503b97ebaab3c7601ef72d90328437b2
#
_entry.id   503b97ebaab3c7601ef72d90328437b2
#
_cell.length_a   1.000
_cell.length_b   1.000
_cell.length_c   1.000
_cell.angle_alpha   90.00
_cell.angle_beta   90.00
_cell.angle_gamma   90.00
#
_symmetry.space_group_name_H-M   'P 1'
#
loop_
_entity.id
_entity.type
_entity.pdbx_description
1 polymer ?
#
loop_
_entity_poly.entity_id
_entity_poly.type
_entity_poly.pdbx_seq_one_letter_code
_entity_poly.pdbx_strand_id
1 'polypeptide(L)'
;MPDGSYSNTGAPSLRPSGPSVFMNLDAGQMDVARKIIEEGLRRGLSPEAIQIALATALTESGLRSLANSSVPDSMMLANDGVGHDHDSVGPFQQRQSWGATADLMDPTRSAGKFYDQLVKVSGWQDMSVAQAAQSVQRSAFPDAYAKYEAQAAQIFHQVTGR
;
A
#
# COMPACT_ATOMS: atom_id res chain seq x y z
N MET A 1 -3.55 -13.99 24.58
CA MET A 1 -3.38 -13.82 24.48
C MET A 1 -3.29 -13.55 24.23
N PRO A 2 -3.31 -13.35 24.05
CA PRO A 2 -3.21 -13.01 23.74
C PRO A 2 -2.92 -12.82 23.30
N ASP A 3 -2.95 -12.75 22.96
CA ASP A 3 -2.66 -12.73 22.56
C ASP A 3 -2.82 -12.94 21.84
N GLY A 4 -2.80 -13.06 21.29
CA GLY A 4 -2.78 -13.26 20.72
C GLY A 4 -2.65 -13.77 20.13
N SER A 5 -2.71 -13.98 19.86
CA SER A 5 -2.35 -14.51 19.41
C SER A 5 -1.92 -15.15 18.78
N TYR A 6 -1.66 -15.31 18.33
CA TYR A 6 -1.04 -15.87 17.74
C TYR A 6 -0.31 -16.45 17.93
N SER A 7 -0.09 -16.56 17.94
CA SER A 7 0.64 -17.06 18.10
C SER A 7 1.37 -17.49 18.02
N ASN A 8 1.65 -17.61 18.10
CA ASN A 8 2.57 -18.08 18.03
C ASN A 8 2.87 -18.89 17.49
N THR A 9 2.19 -19.03 17.19
CA THR A 9 2.70 -19.95 16.72
C THR A 9 3.90 -20.29 16.24
N GLY A 10 4.34 -21.23 16.50
CA GLY A 10 5.58 -21.70 16.13
C GLY A 10 6.49 -20.67 15.69
N ALA A 11 6.04 -19.92 14.90
CA ALA A 11 6.83 -18.80 14.54
C ALA A 11 7.09 -18.01 15.79
N PRO A 12 8.33 -17.71 16.03
CA PRO A 12 8.63 -16.81 17.09
C PRO A 12 7.76 -15.59 16.88
N SER A 13 7.28 -15.07 17.93
CA SER A 13 6.45 -13.90 17.84
C SER A 13 7.19 -12.82 17.10
N LEU A 14 6.63 -12.40 15.99
CA LEU A 14 7.13 -11.25 15.27
C LEU A 14 6.51 -9.96 15.77
N ARG A 15 5.85 -10.04 16.91
CA ARG A 15 5.21 -8.86 17.47
C ARG A 15 6.25 -7.82 17.82
N PRO A 16 6.07 -6.61 17.35
CA PRO A 16 6.94 -5.52 17.76
C PRO A 16 6.75 -5.22 19.24
N SER A 17 7.70 -4.59 19.80
CA SER A 17 7.61 -4.08 21.16
C SER A 17 6.57 -2.97 21.21
N GLY A 18 5.73 -2.99 22.22
CA GLY A 18 4.76 -1.94 22.45
C GLY A 18 3.59 -1.96 21.51
N PRO A 19 2.73 -0.95 21.55
CA PRO A 19 1.56 -0.89 20.72
C PRO A 19 1.95 -0.86 19.26
N SER A 20 1.19 -1.56 18.46
CA SER A 20 1.47 -1.63 17.03
C SER A 20 0.25 -1.18 16.27
N VAL A 21 0.38 -0.08 15.55
CA VAL A 21 -0.74 0.45 14.78
C VAL A 21 -1.18 -0.49 13.68
N PHE A 22 -0.27 -1.33 13.17
CA PHE A 22 -0.66 -2.26 12.12
C PHE A 22 -1.58 -3.36 12.64
N MET A 23 -1.62 -3.59 13.95
CA MET A 23 -2.53 -4.56 14.55
C MET A 23 -3.99 -4.15 14.43
N ASN A 24 -4.24 -2.90 14.07
CA ASN A 24 -5.61 -2.40 13.92
C ASN A 24 -6.15 -2.55 12.51
N LEU A 25 -5.39 -3.18 11.61
CA LEU A 25 -5.84 -3.40 10.24
C LEU A 25 -6.86 -4.53 10.21
N ASP A 26 -7.93 -4.33 9.47
CA ASP A 26 -8.93 -5.39 9.28
C ASP A 26 -8.49 -6.36 8.18
N ALA A 27 -9.30 -7.42 7.99
CA ALA A 27 -8.99 -8.45 7.01
C ALA A 27 -8.91 -7.89 5.59
N GLY A 28 -9.77 -6.92 5.26
CA GLY A 28 -9.76 -6.30 3.94
C GLY A 28 -8.48 -5.52 3.68
N GLN A 29 -8.05 -4.76 4.68
CA GLN A 29 -6.80 -4.00 4.57
C GLN A 29 -5.59 -4.94 4.44
N MET A 30 -5.58 -6.03 5.20
CA MET A 30 -4.50 -7.01 5.10
C MET A 30 -4.50 -7.71 3.74
N ASP A 31 -5.66 -7.94 3.16
CA ASP A 31 -5.76 -8.53 1.83
C ASP A 31 -5.13 -7.60 0.78
N VAL A 32 -5.42 -6.31 0.86
CA VAL A 32 -4.80 -5.32 -0.02
C VAL A 32 -3.28 -5.32 0.17
N ALA A 33 -2.83 -5.31 1.41
CA ALA A 33 -1.39 -5.33 1.72
C ALA A 33 -0.72 -6.57 1.12
N ARG A 34 -1.33 -7.75 1.28
CA ARG A 34 -0.77 -8.98 0.72
C ARG A 34 -0.64 -8.91 -0.79
N LYS A 35 -1.65 -8.39 -1.46
CA LYS A 35 -1.62 -8.29 -2.93
C LYS A 35 -0.53 -7.35 -3.42
N ILE A 36 -0.32 -6.24 -2.71
CA ILE A 36 0.78 -5.32 -3.01
C ILE A 36 2.13 -6.02 -2.83
N ILE A 37 2.30 -6.75 -1.73
CA ILE A 37 3.53 -7.47 -1.42
C ILE A 37 3.77 -8.56 -2.46
N GLU A 38 2.75 -9.37 -2.75
CA GLU A 38 2.87 -10.49 -3.69
C GLU A 38 3.26 -10.00 -5.08
N GLU A 39 2.69 -8.91 -5.52
CA GLU A 39 3.04 -8.36 -6.83
C GLU A 39 4.49 -7.88 -6.87
N GLY A 40 4.97 -7.24 -5.81
CA GLY A 40 6.36 -6.82 -5.71
C GLY A 40 7.32 -8.01 -5.72
N LEU A 41 7.00 -9.05 -4.95
CA LEU A 41 7.80 -10.27 -4.91
C LEU A 41 7.81 -10.98 -6.27
N ARG A 42 6.66 -11.05 -6.92
CA ARG A 42 6.55 -11.67 -8.25
C ARG A 42 7.45 -10.95 -9.26
N ARG A 43 7.61 -9.65 -9.13
CA ARG A 43 8.48 -8.84 -10.00
C ARG A 43 9.95 -8.88 -9.60
N GLY A 44 10.26 -9.56 -8.49
CA GLY A 44 11.64 -9.63 -8.00
C GLY A 44 12.13 -8.31 -7.39
N LEU A 45 11.22 -7.47 -6.91
CA LEU A 45 11.58 -6.18 -6.35
C LEU A 45 12.10 -6.34 -4.92
N SER A 46 12.93 -5.37 -4.51
CA SER A 46 13.53 -5.36 -3.18
C SER A 46 12.49 -5.10 -2.08
N PRO A 47 12.80 -5.48 -0.84
CA PRO A 47 11.95 -5.12 0.30
C PRO A 47 11.68 -3.62 0.38
N GLU A 48 12.66 -2.79 0.04
CA GLU A 48 12.49 -1.33 0.06
C GLU A 48 11.42 -0.87 -0.92
N ALA A 49 11.42 -1.41 -2.13
CA ALA A 49 10.42 -1.05 -3.13
C ALA A 49 9.01 -1.40 -2.63
N ILE A 50 8.86 -2.57 -2.03
CA ILE A 50 7.57 -3.03 -1.53
C ILE A 50 7.11 -2.17 -0.35
N GLN A 51 8.03 -1.80 0.53
CA GLN A 51 7.70 -0.93 1.65
C GLN A 51 7.29 0.48 1.18
N ILE A 52 7.91 0.98 0.12
CA ILE A 52 7.50 2.25 -0.49
C ILE A 52 6.05 2.16 -0.97
N ALA A 53 5.70 1.06 -1.64
CA ALA A 53 4.33 0.86 -2.12
C ALA A 53 3.34 0.77 -0.96
N LEU A 54 3.69 0.04 0.09
CA LEU A 54 2.82 -0.09 1.26
C LEU A 54 2.61 1.27 1.96
N ALA A 55 3.69 2.03 2.14
CA ALA A 55 3.59 3.35 2.76
C ALA A 55 2.73 4.29 1.92
N THR A 56 2.84 4.18 0.61
CA THR A 56 2.03 4.98 -0.31
C THR A 56 0.54 4.64 -0.16
N ALA A 57 0.20 3.36 -0.22
CA ALA A 57 -1.19 2.93 -0.11
C ALA A 57 -1.78 3.25 1.28
N LEU A 58 -0.98 3.10 2.34
CA LEU A 58 -1.41 3.51 3.67
C LEU A 58 -1.76 5.00 3.72
N THR A 59 -0.92 5.83 3.11
CA THR A 59 -1.11 7.27 3.11
C THR A 59 -2.33 7.66 2.26
N GLU A 60 -2.46 7.07 1.08
CA GLU A 60 -3.47 7.50 0.12
C GLU A 60 -4.87 6.98 0.45
N SER A 61 -4.99 5.77 0.96
CA SER A 61 -6.30 5.14 1.15
C SER A 61 -6.43 4.36 2.46
N GLY A 62 -5.38 4.27 3.25
CA GLY A 62 -5.39 3.38 4.40
C GLY A 62 -5.47 1.91 4.00
N LEU A 63 -4.85 1.53 2.89
CA LEU A 63 -4.90 0.16 2.35
C LEU A 63 -6.33 -0.25 1.97
N ARG A 64 -7.09 0.67 1.40
CA ARG A 64 -8.46 0.38 0.95
C ARG A 64 -8.58 0.73 -0.53
N SER A 65 -9.25 -0.11 -1.30
CA SER A 65 -9.53 0.19 -2.70
C SER A 65 -10.76 1.09 -2.75
N LEU A 66 -10.53 2.38 -2.79
CA LEU A 66 -11.63 3.35 -2.74
C LEU A 66 -12.16 3.66 -4.13
N ALA A 67 -13.48 3.58 -4.29
CA ALA A 67 -14.17 4.10 -5.45
C ALA A 67 -14.27 5.61 -5.34
N ASN A 68 -14.74 6.27 -6.39
CA ASN A 68 -14.92 7.72 -6.40
C ASN A 68 -16.22 8.03 -7.15
N SER A 69 -17.10 8.80 -6.50
CA SER A 69 -18.41 9.11 -7.11
C SER A 69 -18.28 9.93 -8.39
N SER A 70 -17.16 10.63 -8.59
CA SER A 70 -16.92 11.34 -9.85
C SER A 70 -16.41 10.41 -10.96
N VAL A 71 -16.21 9.12 -10.64
CA VAL A 71 -15.84 8.08 -11.60
C VAL A 71 -16.88 6.97 -11.49
N PRO A 72 -18.03 7.11 -12.20
CA PRO A 72 -19.16 6.19 -11.99
C PRO A 72 -18.80 4.71 -12.14
N ASP A 73 -17.92 4.36 -13.09
CA ASP A 73 -17.52 2.97 -13.28
C ASP A 73 -16.89 2.38 -12.04
N SER A 74 -16.16 3.18 -11.26
CA SER A 74 -15.52 2.69 -10.03
C SER A 74 -16.54 2.25 -8.99
N MET A 75 -17.71 2.88 -8.99
CA MET A 75 -18.77 2.57 -8.03
C MET A 75 -19.42 1.22 -8.31
N MET A 76 -19.25 0.71 -9.51
CA MET A 76 -19.81 -0.58 -9.93
C MET A 76 -18.85 -1.74 -9.68
N LEU A 77 -17.64 -1.44 -9.27
CA LEU A 77 -16.61 -2.45 -9.02
C LEU A 77 -16.54 -2.74 -7.51
N ALA A 78 -15.98 -3.91 -7.17
CA ALA A 78 -15.70 -4.22 -5.77
C ALA A 78 -14.85 -3.11 -5.18
N ASN A 79 -15.26 -2.59 -4.03
CA ASN A 79 -14.55 -1.49 -3.40
C ASN A 79 -14.70 -1.54 -1.88
N ASP A 80 -13.85 -0.81 -1.20
CA ASP A 80 -13.79 -0.78 0.27
C ASP A 80 -14.31 0.55 0.82
N GLY A 81 -15.02 1.30 0.01
CA GLY A 81 -15.53 2.60 0.38
C GLY A 81 -15.38 3.60 -0.75
N VAL A 82 -15.69 4.86 -0.47
CA VAL A 82 -15.71 5.91 -1.48
C VAL A 82 -14.80 7.06 -1.04
N GLY A 83 -13.90 7.45 -1.94
CA GLY A 83 -13.07 8.63 -1.77
C GLY A 83 -13.58 9.79 -2.61
N HIS A 84 -12.96 10.96 -2.42
CA HIS A 84 -13.45 12.20 -3.05
C HIS A 84 -12.34 13.02 -3.68
N ASP A 85 -11.13 12.47 -3.84
CA ASP A 85 -10.01 13.23 -4.37
C ASP A 85 -10.02 13.20 -5.90
N HIS A 86 -10.49 14.29 -6.50
CA HIS A 86 -10.54 14.45 -7.96
C HIS A 86 -11.15 13.20 -8.63
N ASP A 87 -10.43 12.57 -9.55
CA ASP A 87 -10.83 11.32 -10.21
C ASP A 87 -9.96 10.13 -9.77
N SER A 88 -9.40 10.23 -8.57
CA SER A 88 -8.52 9.19 -8.00
C SER A 88 -9.32 8.01 -7.49
N VAL A 89 -8.82 6.80 -7.77
CA VAL A 89 -9.46 5.55 -7.32
C VAL A 89 -8.41 4.54 -6.87
N GLY A 90 -8.87 3.54 -6.14
CA GLY A 90 -8.07 2.38 -5.77
C GLY A 90 -7.18 2.60 -4.57
N PRO A 91 -6.36 1.58 -4.24
CA PRO A 91 -5.50 1.65 -3.04
C PRO A 91 -4.46 2.76 -3.09
N PHE A 92 -4.00 3.11 -4.29
CA PHE A 92 -2.97 4.13 -4.49
C PHE A 92 -3.55 5.48 -4.86
N GLN A 93 -4.87 5.60 -4.97
CA GLN A 93 -5.55 6.83 -5.39
C GLN A 93 -4.93 7.37 -6.69
N GLN A 94 -4.91 6.50 -7.69
CA GLN A 94 -4.37 6.85 -9.00
C GLN A 94 -5.43 7.55 -9.85
N ARG A 95 -5.00 8.60 -10.55
CA ARG A 95 -5.87 9.37 -11.44
C ARG A 95 -6.18 8.54 -12.68
N GLN A 96 -7.27 8.87 -13.35
CA GLN A 96 -7.73 8.11 -14.53
C GLN A 96 -6.70 8.11 -15.66
N SER A 97 -5.78 9.07 -15.67
CA SER A 97 -4.67 9.10 -16.64
C SER A 97 -3.71 7.93 -16.48
N TRP A 98 -3.74 7.23 -15.35
CA TRP A 98 -2.85 6.09 -15.10
C TRP A 98 -3.31 4.82 -15.81
N GLY A 99 -4.56 4.73 -16.23
CA GLY A 99 -5.03 3.54 -16.92
C GLY A 99 -6.53 3.30 -16.74
N ALA A 100 -6.96 2.10 -17.08
CA ALA A 100 -8.35 1.72 -16.99
C ALA A 100 -8.81 1.65 -15.54
N THR A 101 -10.01 2.15 -15.27
CA THR A 101 -10.57 2.19 -13.92
C THR A 101 -10.53 0.82 -13.23
N ALA A 102 -10.87 -0.24 -13.95
CA ALA A 102 -10.86 -1.59 -13.38
C ALA A 102 -9.46 -1.99 -12.89
N ASP A 103 -8.42 -1.59 -13.60
CA ASP A 103 -7.04 -1.88 -13.20
C ASP A 103 -6.63 -1.06 -11.99
N LEU A 104 -7.04 0.21 -11.95
CA LEU A 104 -6.70 1.10 -10.84
C LEU A 104 -7.37 0.67 -9.54
N MET A 105 -8.55 0.07 -9.64
CA MET A 105 -9.30 -0.44 -8.50
C MET A 105 -8.78 -1.79 -8.00
N ASP A 106 -8.09 -2.54 -8.84
CA ASP A 106 -7.56 -3.86 -8.47
C ASP A 106 -6.23 -3.70 -7.73
N PRO A 107 -6.12 -4.20 -6.48
CA PRO A 107 -4.88 -3.99 -5.71
C PRO A 107 -3.62 -4.54 -6.37
N THR A 108 -3.72 -5.69 -7.03
CA THR A 108 -2.56 -6.28 -7.71
C THR A 108 -2.13 -5.44 -8.89
N ARG A 109 -3.09 -5.06 -9.75
CA ARG A 109 -2.79 -4.32 -10.97
C ARG A 109 -2.37 -2.89 -10.68
N SER A 110 -3.03 -2.24 -9.70
CA SER A 110 -2.65 -0.89 -9.32
C SER A 110 -1.26 -0.86 -8.69
N ALA A 111 -0.92 -1.89 -7.89
CA ALA A 111 0.43 -2.02 -7.37
C ALA A 111 1.43 -2.15 -8.53
N GLY A 112 1.11 -2.94 -9.54
CA GLY A 112 1.97 -3.06 -10.72
C GLY A 112 2.22 -1.73 -11.39
N LYS A 113 1.19 -0.93 -11.55
CA LYS A 113 1.34 0.42 -12.14
C LYS A 113 2.21 1.32 -11.26
N PHE A 114 2.06 1.22 -9.95
CA PHE A 114 2.91 1.96 -9.03
C PHE A 114 4.38 1.54 -9.19
N TYR A 115 4.64 0.24 -9.19
CA TYR A 115 6.01 -0.27 -9.35
C TYR A 115 6.62 0.14 -10.69
N ASP A 116 5.83 0.13 -11.77
CA ASP A 116 6.30 0.58 -13.07
C ASP A 116 6.82 2.03 -13.02
N GLN A 117 6.13 2.89 -12.29
CA GLN A 117 6.55 4.28 -12.15
C GLN A 117 7.72 4.43 -11.19
N LEU A 118 7.73 3.69 -10.10
CA LEU A 118 8.79 3.77 -9.10
C LEU A 118 10.15 3.46 -9.73
N VAL A 119 10.24 2.39 -10.51
CA VAL A 119 11.52 1.97 -11.09
C VAL A 119 12.05 2.95 -12.12
N LYS A 120 11.21 3.86 -12.60
CA LYS A 120 11.63 4.92 -13.52
C LYS A 120 12.19 6.15 -12.80
N VAL A 121 12.01 6.25 -11.50
CA VAL A 121 12.52 7.39 -10.72
C VAL A 121 14.02 7.20 -10.54
N SER A 122 14.80 8.12 -11.12
CA SER A 122 16.25 8.04 -11.02
C SER A 122 16.70 8.14 -9.57
N GLY A 123 17.51 7.17 -9.13
CA GLY A 123 18.07 7.19 -7.77
C GLY A 123 17.10 6.82 -6.66
N TRP A 124 15.97 6.20 -6.99
CA TRP A 124 14.96 5.88 -5.97
C TRP A 124 15.52 4.98 -4.85
N GLN A 125 16.50 4.13 -5.18
CA GLN A 125 17.08 3.20 -4.20
C GLN A 125 17.82 3.92 -3.07
N ASP A 126 18.27 5.15 -3.34
CA ASP A 126 19.00 5.95 -2.35
C ASP A 126 18.11 6.95 -1.64
N MET A 127 16.83 6.94 -1.95
CA MET A 127 15.84 7.83 -1.31
C MET A 127 15.27 7.18 -0.06
N SER A 128 14.78 8.02 0.87
CA SER A 128 13.93 7.52 1.94
C SER A 128 12.62 7.00 1.34
N VAL A 129 11.90 6.19 2.10
CA VAL A 129 10.58 5.71 1.68
C VAL A 129 9.68 6.89 1.31
N ALA A 130 9.67 7.92 2.16
CA ALA A 130 8.83 9.10 1.91
C ALA A 130 9.23 9.85 0.63
N GLN A 131 10.54 10.02 0.40
CA GLN A 131 11.02 10.70 -0.79
C GLN A 131 10.64 9.94 -2.06
N ALA A 132 10.82 8.62 -2.04
CA ALA A 132 10.48 7.79 -3.20
C ALA A 132 8.97 7.82 -3.49
N ALA A 133 8.15 7.67 -2.46
CA ALA A 133 6.70 7.74 -2.60
C ALA A 133 6.28 9.09 -3.20
N GLN A 134 6.84 10.17 -2.68
CA GLN A 134 6.54 11.52 -3.19
C GLN A 134 6.96 11.67 -4.64
N SER A 135 8.08 11.09 -5.02
CA SER A 135 8.57 11.19 -6.41
C SER A 135 7.60 10.53 -7.39
N VAL A 136 6.92 9.45 -6.96
CA VAL A 136 5.92 8.77 -7.80
C VAL A 136 4.59 9.53 -7.78
N GLN A 137 4.11 9.87 -6.58
CA GLN A 137 2.76 10.40 -6.39
C GLN A 137 2.65 11.90 -6.65
N ARG A 138 3.71 12.66 -6.41
CA ARG A 138 3.74 14.11 -6.57
C ARG A 138 2.61 14.80 -5.83
N SER A 139 2.42 14.35 -4.59
CA SER A 139 1.35 14.86 -3.73
C SER A 139 1.62 16.32 -3.32
N ALA A 140 0.55 17.05 -3.01
CA ALA A 140 0.66 18.38 -2.40
C ALA A 140 1.17 18.30 -0.96
N PHE A 141 1.21 17.10 -0.35
CA PHE A 141 1.59 16.90 1.04
C PHE A 141 2.77 15.92 1.14
N PRO A 142 3.99 16.37 0.76
CA PRO A 142 5.14 15.46 0.67
C PRO A 142 5.53 14.79 1.97
N ASP A 143 5.23 15.41 3.11
CA ASP A 143 5.59 14.84 4.41
C ASP A 143 4.62 13.75 4.89
N ALA A 144 3.50 13.57 4.21
CA ALA A 144 2.48 12.62 4.66
C ALA A 144 2.97 11.18 4.63
N TYR A 145 3.87 10.85 3.70
CA TYR A 145 4.33 9.47 3.52
C TYR A 145 5.26 9.00 4.64
N ALA A 146 6.00 9.91 5.25
CA ALA A 146 6.92 9.56 6.33
C ALA A 146 6.20 8.97 7.53
N LYS A 147 4.97 9.38 7.76
CA LYS A 147 4.16 8.92 8.88
C LYS A 147 4.00 7.39 8.90
N TYR A 148 3.99 6.76 7.73
CA TYR A 148 3.69 5.33 7.62
C TYR A 148 4.90 4.46 7.29
N GLU A 149 6.12 5.01 7.31
CA GLU A 149 7.32 4.22 6.98
C GLU A 149 7.48 3.02 7.90
N ALA A 150 7.38 3.25 9.21
CA ALA A 150 7.57 2.16 10.18
C ALA A 150 6.46 1.12 10.07
N GLN A 151 5.23 1.55 9.91
CA GLN A 151 4.10 0.62 9.76
C GLN A 151 4.24 -0.22 8.50
N ALA A 152 4.66 0.39 7.39
CA ALA A 152 4.88 -0.33 6.15
C ALA A 152 5.94 -1.43 6.31
N ALA A 153 7.04 -1.11 6.99
CA ALA A 153 8.08 -2.09 7.26
C ALA A 153 7.55 -3.25 8.11
N GLN A 154 6.78 -2.93 9.15
CA GLN A 154 6.20 -3.95 10.01
C GLN A 154 5.24 -4.88 9.28
N ILE A 155 4.39 -4.33 8.41
CA ILE A 155 3.47 -5.13 7.62
C ILE A 155 4.26 -6.07 6.70
N PHE A 156 5.27 -5.54 6.03
CA PHE A 156 6.10 -6.35 5.14
C PHE A 156 6.74 -7.52 5.88
N HIS A 157 7.36 -7.24 7.02
CA HIS A 157 8.03 -8.28 7.81
C HIS A 157 7.03 -9.28 8.37
N GLN A 158 5.89 -8.83 8.81
CA GLN A 158 4.87 -9.73 9.34
C GLN A 158 4.33 -10.69 8.26
N VAL A 159 4.08 -10.17 7.07
CA VAL A 159 3.51 -10.98 5.98
C VAL A 159 4.56 -11.93 5.39
N THR A 160 5.78 -11.46 5.21
CA THR A 160 6.82 -12.25 4.52
C THR A 160 7.69 -13.08 5.47
N GLY A 161 7.75 -12.71 6.74
CA GLY A 161 8.65 -13.36 7.69
C GLY A 161 10.12 -12.98 7.51
N ARG A 162 10.37 -11.92 6.77
CA ARG A 162 11.76 -11.51 6.47
C ARG A 162 12.22 -10.36 7.32
#